data_8119bd18293ef04ccfea980ef821f5e8
#
_entry.id   8119bd18293ef04ccfea980ef821f5e8
#
_cell.length_a   1.000
_cell.length_b   1.000
_cell.length_c   1.000
_cell.angle_alpha   90.00
_cell.angle_beta   90.00
_cell.angle_gamma   90.00
#
_symmetry.space_group_name_H-M   'P 1'
#
loop_
_entity.id
_entity.type
_entity.pdbx_description
1 polymer ?
#
loop_
_entity_poly.entity_id
_entity_poly.type
_entity_poly.pdbx_seq_one_letter_code
_entity_poly.pdbx_strand_id
1 'polypeptide(L)'
;MVDDYDAESIQVLEGLEAVRKRPGMYLGDPHDGSALHHCIWEVVDNAVDEHLAGHNSIVEVNLEKDGSVTVIDHGRGIPVDMHPEEGVSAAEVIMTKLHAGGKFDNEAYKVAGGLHGVGVSAVNAVSEKLSMTIYRDGKEWSQDYVRGERKAALKATGKSDRTGTSINFKPDLTIFSDVVEFDFEQINTRLRRTAFLNAGLLIWLRDNRGEDPVEIEHKYDGGLREYVQAMNEKKEAIHEEVLHVLGSKMGDKGEVFVEVALQWTDAYSESVHCFTNIIHNADGGTHLSGLKSSLTRTVNTYAQSRKLLKNVSNLSGDDIREGLSAVVSIKHPDPSFNAQTKSKLVTSEVSGIVEQIVNDKLGEYFEENPSVAKSIVEKAVLASKAREAARKARDLTRRKGVLEGGGLPGQLADCQSRDPEECELYIVEGESAGGSAKTARDRRTQAVLPLRGKILNVERQQRNLTKVFSNEQIQRMIRALGAGVGNEEEDEGAFDPEKLRYGKIIIMTDADIDG
;
A
#
# COMPACT_ATOMS: atom_id res chain seq x y z
N MET A 1 1.68 -49.73 -7.62
CA MET A 1 2.95 -49.52 -8.28
C MET A 1 3.49 -48.25 -7.64
N VAL A 2 4.61 -48.34 -6.95
CA VAL A 2 5.33 -47.19 -6.44
C VAL A 2 6.02 -46.63 -7.69
N ASP A 3 5.66 -45.40 -8.13
CA ASP A 3 6.40 -44.71 -9.16
C ASP A 3 7.84 -44.55 -8.65
N ASP A 4 8.80 -45.18 -9.37
CA ASP A 4 10.22 -45.05 -9.07
C ASP A 4 10.62 -43.59 -9.28
N TYR A 5 10.81 -42.87 -8.17
CA TYR A 5 11.40 -41.54 -8.20
C TYR A 5 12.90 -41.69 -8.38
N ASP A 6 13.35 -41.61 -9.64
CA ASP A 6 14.73 -41.78 -10.06
C ASP A 6 15.30 -40.52 -10.73
N ALA A 7 16.54 -40.59 -11.20
CA ALA A 7 17.21 -39.45 -11.85
C ALA A 7 16.51 -39.00 -13.15
N GLU A 8 15.75 -39.88 -13.82
CA GLU A 8 15.03 -39.56 -15.06
C GLU A 8 13.77 -38.71 -14.76
N SER A 9 13.28 -38.77 -13.53
CA SER A 9 12.15 -37.95 -13.08
C SER A 9 12.53 -36.48 -12.79
N ILE A 10 13.83 -36.13 -12.74
CA ILE A 10 14.35 -34.80 -12.50
C ILE A 10 14.44 -34.02 -13.80
N GLN A 11 13.55 -33.06 -14.00
CA GLN A 11 13.58 -32.16 -15.16
C GLN A 11 14.36 -30.87 -14.85
N VAL A 12 15.32 -30.55 -15.72
CA VAL A 12 16.01 -29.25 -15.69
C VAL A 12 15.32 -28.35 -16.71
N LEU A 13 14.82 -27.21 -16.23
CA LEU A 13 14.20 -26.17 -17.06
C LEU A 13 15.28 -25.13 -17.38
N GLU A 14 15.50 -24.84 -18.64
CA GLU A 14 16.49 -23.86 -19.08
C GLU A 14 15.82 -22.54 -19.51
N GLY A 15 16.49 -21.43 -19.25
CA GLY A 15 16.11 -20.10 -19.73
C GLY A 15 14.68 -19.67 -19.38
N LEU A 16 13.93 -19.19 -20.36
CA LEU A 16 12.58 -18.64 -20.20
C LEU A 16 11.49 -19.70 -20.03
N GLU A 17 11.76 -20.97 -20.28
CA GLU A 17 10.81 -22.07 -20.06
C GLU A 17 10.46 -22.20 -18.56
N ALA A 18 11.43 -21.97 -17.67
CA ALA A 18 11.21 -21.95 -16.22
C ALA A 18 10.18 -20.90 -15.80
N VAL A 19 10.24 -19.71 -16.42
CA VAL A 19 9.28 -18.62 -16.17
C VAL A 19 7.88 -19.00 -16.63
N ARG A 20 7.75 -19.58 -17.84
CA ARG A 20 6.45 -20.01 -18.37
C ARG A 20 5.80 -21.10 -17.51
N LYS A 21 6.61 -22.04 -17.01
CA LYS A 21 6.11 -23.15 -16.17
C LYS A 21 5.77 -22.72 -14.74
N ARG A 22 6.43 -21.70 -14.20
CA ARG A 22 6.25 -21.18 -12.84
C ARG A 22 6.24 -19.65 -12.81
N PRO A 23 5.28 -18.99 -13.49
CA PRO A 23 5.22 -17.52 -13.56
C PRO A 23 5.09 -16.87 -12.18
N GLY A 24 4.43 -17.56 -11.23
CA GLY A 24 4.28 -17.10 -9.86
C GLY A 24 5.56 -16.80 -9.09
N MET A 25 6.67 -17.43 -9.47
CA MET A 25 7.99 -17.16 -8.86
C MET A 25 8.61 -15.83 -9.31
N TYR A 26 8.20 -15.30 -10.47
CA TYR A 26 8.82 -14.14 -11.12
C TYR A 26 7.92 -12.92 -11.17
N LEU A 27 6.61 -13.11 -11.39
CA LEU A 27 5.66 -12.04 -11.68
C LEU A 27 4.48 -11.97 -10.68
N GLY A 28 4.32 -12.97 -9.81
CA GLY A 28 3.16 -13.08 -8.92
C GLY A 28 2.11 -14.06 -9.43
N ASP A 29 0.93 -14.09 -8.82
CA ASP A 29 -0.09 -15.07 -9.13
C ASP A 29 -0.74 -14.82 -10.51
N PRO A 30 -0.67 -15.79 -11.45
CA PRO A 30 -1.29 -15.64 -12.77
C PRO A 30 -2.82 -15.76 -12.74
N HIS A 31 -3.42 -16.24 -11.64
CA HIS A 31 -4.86 -16.51 -11.53
C HIS A 31 -5.65 -15.36 -10.91
N ASP A 32 -5.01 -14.51 -10.09
CA ASP A 32 -5.66 -13.36 -9.43
C ASP A 32 -5.47 -12.03 -10.20
N GLY A 33 -4.78 -12.05 -11.35
CA GLY A 33 -4.46 -10.90 -12.17
C GLY A 33 -3.23 -10.11 -11.72
N SER A 34 -2.62 -10.43 -10.58
CA SER A 34 -1.44 -9.70 -10.09
C SER A 34 -0.24 -9.85 -11.04
N ALA A 35 0.04 -11.06 -11.52
CA ALA A 35 1.10 -11.30 -12.49
C ALA A 35 0.85 -10.61 -13.84
N LEU A 36 -0.42 -10.55 -14.27
CA LEU A 36 -0.80 -9.87 -15.52
C LEU A 36 -0.42 -8.38 -15.47
N HIS A 37 -0.83 -7.68 -14.40
CA HIS A 37 -0.50 -6.27 -14.22
C HIS A 37 0.99 -6.07 -13.94
N HIS A 38 1.66 -7.03 -13.31
CA HIS A 38 3.09 -6.96 -13.04
C HIS A 38 3.92 -6.88 -14.32
N CYS A 39 3.45 -7.47 -15.42
CA CYS A 39 4.08 -7.32 -16.72
C CYS A 39 4.20 -5.84 -17.15
N ILE A 40 3.17 -5.03 -16.90
CA ILE A 40 3.22 -3.58 -17.18
C ILE A 40 4.27 -2.93 -16.27
N TRP A 41 4.27 -3.28 -14.97
CA TRP A 41 5.17 -2.66 -14.00
C TRP A 41 6.63 -2.89 -14.35
N GLU A 42 7.02 -4.09 -14.76
CA GLU A 42 8.41 -4.39 -15.13
C GLU A 42 8.89 -3.58 -16.33
N VAL A 43 8.02 -3.30 -17.30
CA VAL A 43 8.37 -2.46 -18.45
C VAL A 43 8.38 -0.98 -18.09
N VAL A 44 7.38 -0.51 -17.32
CA VAL A 44 7.31 0.89 -16.85
C VAL A 44 8.49 1.21 -15.93
N ASP A 45 8.84 0.31 -15.00
CA ASP A 45 9.94 0.52 -14.06
C ASP A 45 11.28 0.68 -14.81
N ASN A 46 11.48 0.01 -15.96
CA ASN A 46 12.65 0.23 -16.82
C ASN A 46 12.66 1.63 -17.45
N ALA A 47 11.50 2.12 -17.90
CA ALA A 47 11.36 3.48 -18.43
C ALA A 47 11.61 4.55 -17.36
N VAL A 48 11.17 4.29 -16.11
CA VAL A 48 11.41 5.16 -14.95
C VAL A 48 12.88 5.12 -14.52
N ASP A 49 13.56 3.98 -14.62
CA ASP A 49 15.01 3.90 -14.35
C ASP A 49 15.82 4.80 -15.28
N GLU A 50 15.41 4.96 -16.55
CA GLU A 50 16.00 5.96 -17.46
C GLU A 50 15.75 7.39 -16.99
N HIS A 51 14.59 7.67 -16.36
CA HIS A 51 14.32 8.97 -15.74
C HIS A 51 15.24 9.22 -14.54
N LEU A 52 15.37 8.24 -13.65
CA LEU A 52 16.25 8.33 -12.48
C LEU A 52 17.73 8.50 -12.87
N ALA A 53 18.12 7.98 -14.03
CA ALA A 53 19.43 8.19 -14.62
C ALA A 53 19.56 9.55 -15.34
N GLY A 54 18.48 10.35 -15.39
CA GLY A 54 18.47 11.70 -16.00
C GLY A 54 18.33 11.72 -17.52
N HIS A 55 17.90 10.63 -18.14
CA HIS A 55 17.83 10.49 -19.60
C HIS A 55 16.41 10.41 -20.17
N ASN A 56 15.38 10.31 -19.32
CA ASN A 56 13.99 10.25 -19.74
C ASN A 56 13.13 11.24 -18.97
N SER A 57 12.14 11.83 -19.61
CA SER A 57 11.17 12.72 -18.96
C SER A 57 9.71 12.38 -19.29
N ILE A 58 9.48 11.41 -20.17
CA ILE A 58 8.14 11.03 -20.65
C ILE A 58 8.04 9.52 -20.74
N VAL A 59 6.99 8.95 -20.16
CA VAL A 59 6.60 7.54 -20.31
C VAL A 59 5.18 7.50 -20.85
N GLU A 60 4.95 6.69 -21.89
CA GLU A 60 3.62 6.47 -22.46
C GLU A 60 3.22 5.01 -22.24
N VAL A 61 2.01 4.79 -21.72
CA VAL A 61 1.42 3.46 -21.51
C VAL A 61 0.10 3.41 -22.26
N ASN A 62 0.02 2.55 -23.28
CA ASN A 62 -1.17 2.43 -24.12
C ASN A 62 -1.74 1.01 -24.00
N LEU A 63 -3.01 0.90 -23.64
CA LEU A 63 -3.78 -0.35 -23.67
C LEU A 63 -4.45 -0.44 -25.04
N GLU A 64 -4.08 -1.46 -25.81
CA GLU A 64 -4.49 -1.58 -27.22
C GLU A 64 -5.74 -2.41 -27.41
N LYS A 65 -6.47 -2.18 -28.51
CA LYS A 65 -7.74 -2.88 -28.84
C LYS A 65 -7.60 -4.40 -28.94
N ASP A 66 -6.41 -4.89 -29.29
CA ASP A 66 -6.15 -6.33 -29.43
C ASP A 66 -5.76 -7.02 -28.11
N GLY A 67 -5.80 -6.27 -26.99
CA GLY A 67 -5.42 -6.73 -25.65
C GLY A 67 -3.92 -6.69 -25.39
N SER A 68 -3.12 -6.11 -26.29
CA SER A 68 -1.69 -5.84 -26.02
C SER A 68 -1.50 -4.52 -25.26
N VAL A 69 -0.33 -4.34 -24.69
CA VAL A 69 0.09 -3.10 -24.03
C VAL A 69 1.36 -2.59 -24.68
N THR A 70 1.40 -1.29 -24.97
CA THR A 70 2.59 -0.60 -25.46
C THR A 70 3.12 0.34 -24.39
N VAL A 71 4.38 0.19 -24.01
CA VAL A 71 5.09 1.13 -23.14
C VAL A 71 6.22 1.77 -23.92
N ILE A 72 6.29 3.11 -23.89
CA ILE A 72 7.27 3.90 -24.64
C ILE A 72 8.02 4.79 -23.65
N ASP A 73 9.33 4.77 -23.72
CA ASP A 73 10.21 5.76 -23.09
C ASP A 73 10.97 6.56 -24.15
N HIS A 74 11.45 7.72 -23.75
CA HIS A 74 12.27 8.62 -24.56
C HIS A 74 13.71 8.72 -24.00
N GLY A 75 14.19 7.64 -23.37
CA GLY A 75 15.51 7.52 -22.79
C GLY A 75 16.62 7.28 -23.83
N ARG A 76 17.70 6.65 -23.40
CA ARG A 76 18.86 6.36 -24.28
C ARG A 76 18.61 5.27 -25.31
N GLY A 77 17.56 4.45 -25.11
CA GLY A 77 17.34 3.21 -25.84
C GLY A 77 18.26 2.08 -25.39
N ILE A 78 17.77 0.87 -25.40
CA ILE A 78 18.53 -0.34 -25.05
C ILE A 78 19.76 -0.45 -25.98
N PRO A 79 20.96 -0.86 -25.48
CA PRO A 79 22.14 -1.07 -26.32
C PRO A 79 21.90 -2.10 -27.43
N VAL A 80 22.29 -1.75 -28.65
CA VAL A 80 22.06 -2.58 -29.86
C VAL A 80 23.31 -3.32 -30.33
N ASP A 81 24.48 -3.00 -29.74
CA ASP A 81 25.75 -3.61 -30.05
C ASP A 81 25.78 -5.10 -29.72
N MET A 82 26.66 -5.82 -30.38
CA MET A 82 26.87 -7.24 -30.13
C MET A 82 27.46 -7.46 -28.74
N HIS A 83 26.81 -8.32 -27.94
CA HIS A 83 27.36 -8.72 -26.64
C HIS A 83 28.65 -9.55 -26.83
N PRO A 84 29.74 -9.20 -26.13
CA PRO A 84 31.05 -9.83 -26.40
C PRO A 84 31.08 -11.36 -26.25
N GLU A 85 30.32 -11.89 -25.28
CA GLU A 85 30.34 -13.32 -24.93
C GLU A 85 29.18 -14.11 -25.56
N GLU A 86 28.03 -13.48 -25.81
CA GLU A 86 26.81 -14.19 -26.22
C GLU A 86 26.63 -14.27 -27.74
N GLY A 87 27.36 -13.49 -28.52
CA GLY A 87 27.31 -13.54 -29.99
C GLY A 87 25.99 -13.04 -30.61
N VAL A 88 25.14 -12.38 -29.80
CA VAL A 88 23.90 -11.72 -30.20
C VAL A 88 23.90 -10.29 -29.69
N SER A 89 22.91 -9.46 -30.08
CA SER A 89 22.84 -8.08 -29.59
C SER A 89 22.58 -8.03 -28.07
N ALA A 90 23.11 -7.00 -27.39
CA ALA A 90 22.83 -6.78 -25.97
C ALA A 90 21.33 -6.69 -25.69
N ALA A 91 20.56 -6.06 -26.60
CA ALA A 91 19.11 -6.03 -26.52
C ALA A 91 18.47 -7.43 -26.51
N GLU A 92 18.94 -8.33 -27.37
CA GLU A 92 18.47 -9.72 -27.39
C GLU A 92 18.82 -10.47 -26.10
N VAL A 93 20.03 -10.25 -25.57
CA VAL A 93 20.44 -10.84 -24.28
C VAL A 93 19.49 -10.43 -23.16
N ILE A 94 19.18 -9.13 -23.04
CA ILE A 94 18.24 -8.60 -22.04
C ILE A 94 16.85 -9.22 -22.18
N MET A 95 16.39 -9.47 -23.39
CA MET A 95 15.06 -10.00 -23.66
C MET A 95 14.94 -11.51 -23.46
N THR A 96 16.04 -12.26 -23.57
CA THR A 96 16.01 -13.74 -23.64
C THR A 96 16.77 -14.45 -22.52
N LYS A 97 17.60 -13.74 -21.78
CA LYS A 97 18.38 -14.30 -20.66
C LYS A 97 17.87 -13.78 -19.34
N LEU A 98 17.69 -14.67 -18.35
CA LEU A 98 17.47 -14.29 -16.97
C LEU A 98 18.78 -13.80 -16.36
N HIS A 99 18.68 -12.86 -15.43
CA HIS A 99 19.84 -12.27 -14.75
C HIS A 99 20.82 -11.57 -15.70
N ALA A 100 20.28 -10.96 -16.76
CA ALA A 100 21.04 -10.13 -17.70
C ALA A 100 20.57 -8.68 -17.64
N GLY A 101 21.49 -7.72 -17.60
CA GLY A 101 21.19 -6.29 -17.61
C GLY A 101 22.35 -5.42 -17.15
N GLY A 102 22.34 -4.17 -17.56
CA GLY A 102 23.35 -3.16 -17.19
C GLY A 102 23.17 -2.51 -15.82
N LYS A 103 22.29 -3.07 -14.97
CA LYS A 103 21.95 -2.52 -13.63
C LYS A 103 22.67 -3.27 -12.50
N PHE A 104 23.48 -4.27 -12.79
CA PHE A 104 24.29 -4.98 -11.81
C PHE A 104 25.54 -4.18 -11.38
N ASP A 105 26.04 -3.30 -12.25
CA ASP A 105 27.12 -2.37 -11.95
C ASP A 105 26.57 -0.96 -11.74
N ASN A 106 26.91 -0.32 -10.61
CA ASN A 106 26.42 1.00 -10.23
C ASN A 106 26.96 2.16 -11.10
N GLU A 107 27.75 1.90 -12.15
CA GLU A 107 28.31 2.93 -13.02
C GLU A 107 27.24 3.57 -13.91
N ALA A 108 26.33 2.78 -14.50
CA ALA A 108 25.30 3.24 -15.42
C ALA A 108 24.01 3.69 -14.72
N TYR A 109 23.70 3.06 -13.57
CA TYR A 109 22.51 3.36 -12.78
C TYR A 109 22.87 3.36 -11.29
N LYS A 110 22.98 4.55 -10.69
CA LYS A 110 23.27 4.69 -9.25
C LYS A 110 22.11 4.17 -8.37
N VAL A 111 20.90 4.25 -8.89
CA VAL A 111 19.66 3.81 -8.26
C VAL A 111 18.76 3.27 -9.37
N ALA A 112 18.21 2.08 -9.18
CA ALA A 112 17.26 1.49 -10.11
C ALA A 112 16.16 0.71 -9.38
N GLY A 113 14.97 0.62 -9.97
CA GLY A 113 13.89 -0.26 -9.52
C GLY A 113 14.11 -1.71 -9.97
N GLY A 114 14.61 -1.91 -11.17
CA GLY A 114 14.89 -3.21 -11.77
C GLY A 114 16.27 -3.74 -11.40
N LEU A 115 16.41 -4.40 -10.24
CA LEU A 115 17.70 -4.84 -9.69
C LEU A 115 18.11 -6.27 -10.08
N HIS A 116 17.16 -7.12 -10.50
CA HIS A 116 17.42 -8.56 -10.63
C HIS A 116 17.72 -9.02 -12.06
N GLY A 117 17.56 -8.14 -13.07
CA GLY A 117 17.80 -8.48 -14.49
C GLY A 117 16.88 -9.58 -15.03
N VAL A 118 15.66 -9.70 -14.47
CA VAL A 118 14.69 -10.73 -14.87
C VAL A 118 13.37 -10.18 -15.40
N GLY A 119 13.05 -8.92 -15.14
CA GLY A 119 11.72 -8.36 -15.37
C GLY A 119 11.25 -8.46 -16.81
N VAL A 120 11.92 -7.77 -17.73
CA VAL A 120 11.48 -7.73 -19.13
C VAL A 120 11.62 -9.09 -19.84
N SER A 121 12.60 -9.91 -19.47
CA SER A 121 12.73 -11.27 -20.00
C SER A 121 11.60 -12.18 -19.50
N ALA A 122 11.14 -11.99 -18.24
CA ALA A 122 9.96 -12.67 -17.74
C ALA A 122 8.68 -12.22 -18.46
N VAL A 123 8.50 -10.92 -18.73
CA VAL A 123 7.40 -10.42 -19.56
C VAL A 123 7.42 -11.05 -20.96
N ASN A 124 8.59 -11.11 -21.59
CA ASN A 124 8.75 -11.77 -22.89
C ASN A 124 8.33 -13.24 -22.82
N ALA A 125 8.76 -13.97 -21.79
CA ALA A 125 8.42 -15.38 -21.61
C ALA A 125 6.93 -15.65 -21.51
N VAL A 126 6.16 -14.79 -20.80
CA VAL A 126 4.72 -14.97 -20.57
C VAL A 126 3.85 -14.26 -21.62
N SER A 127 4.46 -13.67 -22.64
CA SER A 127 3.76 -13.03 -23.76
C SER A 127 3.53 -14.00 -24.92
N GLU A 128 2.33 -13.99 -25.51
CA GLU A 128 2.06 -14.65 -26.80
C GLU A 128 2.93 -14.04 -27.88
N LYS A 129 3.01 -12.71 -27.90
CA LYS A 129 3.85 -11.92 -28.81
C LYS A 129 4.44 -10.74 -28.05
N LEU A 130 5.68 -10.41 -28.38
CA LEU A 130 6.31 -9.19 -27.94
C LEU A 130 7.10 -8.58 -29.10
N SER A 131 6.93 -7.27 -29.31
CA SER A 131 7.67 -6.48 -30.28
C SER A 131 8.47 -5.40 -29.55
N MET A 132 9.76 -5.37 -29.78
CA MET A 132 10.68 -4.37 -29.25
C MET A 132 11.13 -3.46 -30.38
N THR A 133 10.97 -2.16 -30.20
CA THR A 133 11.53 -1.12 -31.08
C THR A 133 12.47 -0.24 -30.27
N ILE A 134 13.69 -0.05 -30.77
CA ILE A 134 14.72 0.76 -30.12
C ILE A 134 15.10 1.91 -31.05
N TYR A 135 15.09 3.13 -30.52
CA TYR A 135 15.54 4.35 -31.19
C TYR A 135 16.89 4.76 -30.62
N ARG A 136 17.98 4.47 -31.37
CA ARG A 136 19.35 4.70 -30.91
C ARG A 136 20.30 4.91 -32.05
N ASP A 137 21.28 5.79 -31.87
CA ASP A 137 22.37 6.07 -32.80
C ASP A 137 21.86 6.49 -34.20
N GLY A 138 20.79 7.31 -34.22
CA GLY A 138 20.19 7.82 -35.47
C GLY A 138 19.41 6.78 -36.27
N LYS A 139 19.10 5.64 -35.68
CA LYS A 139 18.39 4.53 -36.33
C LYS A 139 17.24 4.01 -35.46
N GLU A 140 16.28 3.41 -36.16
CA GLU A 140 15.25 2.57 -35.59
C GLU A 140 15.65 1.12 -35.76
N TRP A 141 15.56 0.35 -34.67
CA TRP A 141 15.86 -1.08 -34.62
C TRP A 141 14.64 -1.83 -34.14
N SER A 142 14.38 -3.01 -34.68
CA SER A 142 13.22 -3.83 -34.29
C SER A 142 13.58 -5.30 -34.17
N GLN A 143 12.96 -5.96 -33.19
CA GLN A 143 13.02 -7.40 -32.99
C GLN A 143 11.70 -7.91 -32.40
N ASP A 144 11.20 -9.03 -32.94
CA ASP A 144 9.96 -9.67 -32.52
C ASP A 144 10.24 -11.00 -31.82
N TYR A 145 9.37 -11.30 -30.85
CA TYR A 145 9.41 -12.53 -30.06
C TYR A 145 8.04 -13.19 -30.03
N VAL A 146 8.04 -14.51 -29.86
CA VAL A 146 6.83 -15.32 -29.62
C VAL A 146 7.13 -16.25 -28.45
N ARG A 147 6.40 -16.09 -27.36
CA ARG A 147 6.55 -16.92 -26.14
C ARG A 147 8.00 -16.98 -25.62
N GLY A 148 8.69 -15.84 -25.67
CA GLY A 148 10.08 -15.72 -25.24
C GLY A 148 11.13 -16.02 -26.31
N GLU A 149 10.75 -16.65 -27.42
CA GLU A 149 11.67 -16.99 -28.50
C GLU A 149 11.73 -15.92 -29.57
N ARG A 150 12.95 -15.56 -30.02
CA ARG A 150 13.14 -14.61 -31.11
C ARG A 150 12.64 -15.16 -32.46
N LYS A 151 11.96 -14.34 -33.25
CA LYS A 151 11.62 -14.68 -34.64
C LYS A 151 12.79 -14.47 -35.59
N ALA A 152 13.56 -13.40 -35.36
CA ALA A 152 14.71 -13.02 -36.17
C ALA A 152 15.70 -12.24 -35.31
N ALA A 153 16.94 -12.07 -35.80
CA ALA A 153 17.92 -11.20 -35.16
C ALA A 153 17.48 -9.72 -35.20
N LEU A 154 17.97 -8.92 -34.26
CA LEU A 154 17.75 -7.47 -34.23
C LEU A 154 18.22 -6.86 -35.55
N LYS A 155 17.38 -6.02 -36.16
CA LYS A 155 17.69 -5.37 -37.43
C LYS A 155 17.35 -3.88 -37.41
N ALA A 156 18.13 -3.08 -38.11
CA ALA A 156 17.77 -1.70 -38.37
C ALA A 156 16.63 -1.65 -39.41
N THR A 157 15.55 -0.93 -39.07
CA THR A 157 14.35 -0.77 -39.91
C THR A 157 14.28 0.57 -40.59
N GLY A 158 14.97 1.60 -40.05
CA GLY A 158 14.94 2.94 -40.60
C GLY A 158 15.95 3.88 -39.95
N LYS A 159 15.89 5.14 -40.37
CA LYS A 159 16.55 6.25 -39.70
C LYS A 159 15.56 6.90 -38.73
N SER A 160 16.03 7.37 -37.60
CA SER A 160 15.19 8.04 -36.60
C SER A 160 15.98 9.12 -35.87
N ASP A 161 15.40 10.28 -35.70
CA ASP A 161 15.92 11.35 -34.83
C ASP A 161 15.48 11.19 -33.36
N ARG A 162 14.66 10.17 -33.07
CA ARG A 162 14.20 9.83 -31.73
C ARG A 162 15.26 9.03 -30.98
N THR A 163 15.15 9.06 -29.64
CA THR A 163 15.83 8.13 -28.74
C THR A 163 14.80 7.46 -27.85
N GLY A 164 15.11 6.28 -27.31
CA GLY A 164 14.24 5.57 -26.38
C GLY A 164 13.93 4.14 -26.78
N THR A 165 13.02 3.52 -26.04
CA THR A 165 12.56 2.15 -26.28
C THR A 165 11.04 2.07 -26.29
N SER A 166 10.49 1.28 -27.18
CA SER A 166 9.07 0.90 -27.22
C SER A 166 8.95 -0.61 -27.10
N ILE A 167 8.21 -1.06 -26.09
CA ILE A 167 7.87 -2.46 -25.89
C ILE A 167 6.37 -2.62 -26.02
N ASN A 168 5.94 -3.38 -27.04
CA ASN A 168 4.57 -3.84 -27.15
C ASN A 168 4.52 -5.32 -26.81
N PHE A 169 3.68 -5.72 -25.87
CA PHE A 169 3.53 -7.12 -25.48
C PHE A 169 2.06 -7.51 -25.36
N LYS A 170 1.74 -8.72 -25.78
CA LYS A 170 0.42 -9.33 -25.65
C LYS A 170 0.53 -10.55 -24.74
N PRO A 171 -0.17 -10.58 -23.59
CA PRO A 171 -0.14 -11.71 -22.68
C PRO A 171 -0.57 -13.02 -23.34
N ASP A 172 0.06 -14.12 -22.94
CA ASP A 172 -0.31 -15.47 -23.41
C ASP A 172 -1.47 -16.01 -22.56
N LEU A 173 -2.66 -16.10 -23.15
CA LEU A 173 -3.88 -16.59 -22.49
C LEU A 173 -3.80 -18.06 -22.05
N THR A 174 -2.76 -18.81 -22.47
CA THR A 174 -2.51 -20.16 -21.92
C THR A 174 -1.88 -20.12 -20.54
N ILE A 175 -1.35 -18.96 -20.13
CA ILE A 175 -0.79 -18.71 -18.80
C ILE A 175 -1.79 -17.90 -17.95
N PHE A 176 -2.40 -16.87 -18.53
CA PHE A 176 -3.37 -15.99 -17.90
C PHE A 176 -4.80 -16.39 -18.30
N SER A 177 -5.29 -17.52 -17.75
CA SER A 177 -6.58 -18.10 -18.13
C SER A 177 -7.77 -17.51 -17.38
N ASP A 178 -7.57 -17.05 -16.15
CA ASP A 178 -8.64 -16.65 -15.22
C ASP A 178 -8.89 -15.14 -15.26
N VAL A 179 -7.83 -14.33 -15.34
CA VAL A 179 -7.89 -12.88 -15.49
C VAL A 179 -7.13 -12.49 -16.74
N VAL A 180 -7.88 -12.15 -17.79
CA VAL A 180 -7.36 -11.88 -19.14
C VAL A 180 -7.36 -10.40 -19.52
N GLU A 181 -7.99 -9.55 -18.73
CA GLU A 181 -8.12 -8.12 -19.00
C GLU A 181 -7.35 -7.29 -17.99
N PHE A 182 -6.72 -6.23 -18.50
CA PHE A 182 -6.06 -5.23 -17.66
C PHE A 182 -7.08 -4.30 -17.01
N ASP A 183 -7.00 -4.14 -15.70
CA ASP A 183 -7.80 -3.18 -14.94
C ASP A 183 -7.22 -1.77 -15.08
N PHE A 184 -7.98 -0.89 -15.74
CA PHE A 184 -7.58 0.49 -16.01
C PHE A 184 -7.35 1.29 -14.71
N GLU A 185 -8.23 1.17 -13.73
CA GLU A 185 -8.12 1.93 -12.48
C GLU A 185 -6.93 1.48 -11.62
N GLN A 186 -6.62 0.20 -11.64
CA GLN A 186 -5.41 -0.32 -10.99
C GLN A 186 -4.15 0.24 -11.65
N ILE A 187 -4.12 0.28 -13.00
CA ILE A 187 -3.00 0.84 -13.75
C ILE A 187 -2.90 2.35 -13.50
N ASN A 188 -4.00 3.08 -13.62
CA ASN A 188 -4.09 4.51 -13.35
C ASN A 188 -3.56 4.88 -11.96
N THR A 189 -4.02 4.16 -10.94
CA THR A 189 -3.58 4.36 -9.55
C THR A 189 -2.08 4.12 -9.39
N ARG A 190 -1.53 3.08 -10.00
CA ARG A 190 -0.09 2.76 -9.92
C ARG A 190 0.75 3.83 -10.64
N LEU A 191 0.37 4.22 -11.86
CA LEU A 191 1.09 5.23 -12.65
C LEU A 191 1.04 6.61 -11.98
N ARG A 192 -0.09 6.97 -11.39
CA ARG A 192 -0.22 8.19 -10.57
C ARG A 192 0.77 8.21 -9.42
N ARG A 193 0.89 7.09 -8.67
CA ARG A 193 1.89 6.97 -7.60
C ARG A 193 3.31 7.08 -8.11
N THR A 194 3.61 6.43 -9.24
CA THR A 194 4.92 6.50 -9.89
C THR A 194 5.28 7.93 -10.28
N ALA A 195 4.33 8.70 -10.81
CA ALA A 195 4.56 10.11 -11.16
C ALA A 195 4.81 10.99 -9.93
N PHE A 196 4.10 10.78 -8.81
CA PHE A 196 4.38 11.47 -7.54
C PHE A 196 5.79 11.21 -7.00
N LEU A 197 6.28 9.96 -7.15
CA LEU A 197 7.62 9.57 -6.68
C LEU A 197 8.76 10.13 -7.53
N ASN A 198 8.45 10.58 -8.75
CA ASN A 198 9.42 11.02 -9.74
C ASN A 198 9.04 12.42 -10.26
N ALA A 199 9.32 13.43 -9.44
CA ALA A 199 9.00 14.81 -9.77
C ALA A 199 9.52 15.20 -11.17
N GLY A 200 8.66 15.81 -11.98
CA GLY A 200 8.98 16.21 -13.35
C GLY A 200 8.82 15.11 -14.41
N LEU A 201 8.59 13.84 -14.02
CA LEU A 201 8.25 12.78 -14.97
C LEU A 201 6.79 12.92 -15.43
N LEU A 202 6.60 12.99 -16.74
CA LEU A 202 5.30 12.95 -17.39
C LEU A 202 4.94 11.51 -17.75
N ILE A 203 3.80 11.02 -17.28
CA ILE A 203 3.28 9.68 -17.64
C ILE A 203 1.93 9.85 -18.33
N TRP A 204 1.84 9.40 -19.56
CA TRP A 204 0.60 9.27 -20.31
C TRP A 204 0.03 7.86 -20.14
N LEU A 205 -1.24 7.76 -19.77
CA LEU A 205 -2.00 6.52 -19.81
C LEU A 205 -3.12 6.67 -20.84
N ARG A 206 -3.13 5.83 -21.88
CA ARG A 206 -4.15 5.80 -22.90
C ARG A 206 -4.84 4.43 -22.93
N ASP A 207 -6.15 4.42 -22.87
CA ASP A 207 -6.97 3.23 -23.08
C ASP A 207 -7.66 3.31 -24.44
N ASN A 208 -7.13 2.56 -25.39
CA ASN A 208 -7.63 2.50 -26.76
C ASN A 208 -8.61 1.33 -26.97
N ARG A 209 -8.98 0.59 -25.92
CA ARG A 209 -9.83 -0.61 -26.03
C ARG A 209 -11.28 -0.29 -26.39
N GLY A 210 -11.81 0.83 -25.89
CA GLY A 210 -13.16 1.30 -26.17
C GLY A 210 -13.32 1.95 -27.56
N GLU A 211 -14.54 2.37 -27.88
CA GLU A 211 -14.82 3.18 -29.08
C GLU A 211 -14.26 4.61 -28.90
N ASP A 212 -14.42 5.18 -27.71
CA ASP A 212 -13.87 6.48 -27.33
C ASP A 212 -12.62 6.25 -26.46
N PRO A 213 -11.42 6.58 -26.97
CA PRO A 213 -10.19 6.45 -26.20
C PRO A 213 -10.19 7.33 -24.95
N VAL A 214 -9.73 6.79 -23.83
CA VAL A 214 -9.51 7.53 -22.58
C VAL A 214 -8.04 7.88 -22.47
N GLU A 215 -7.71 9.15 -22.17
CA GLU A 215 -6.34 9.62 -21.99
C GLU A 215 -6.23 10.32 -20.64
N ILE A 216 -5.23 9.95 -19.84
CA ILE A 216 -4.93 10.57 -18.54
C ILE A 216 -3.45 10.96 -18.52
N GLU A 217 -3.19 12.19 -18.06
CA GLU A 217 -1.86 12.69 -17.83
C GLU A 217 -1.56 12.71 -16.32
N HIS A 218 -0.40 12.19 -15.96
CA HIS A 218 0.16 12.29 -14.61
C HIS A 218 1.50 13.03 -14.65
N LYS A 219 1.53 14.22 -14.05
CA LYS A 219 2.74 15.02 -13.85
C LYS A 219 2.63 15.80 -12.55
N TYR A 220 3.58 15.61 -11.66
CA TYR A 220 3.57 16.22 -10.33
C TYR A 220 4.96 16.80 -10.02
N ASP A 221 5.11 18.10 -10.23
CA ASP A 221 6.40 18.77 -10.03
C ASP A 221 6.75 18.95 -8.54
N GLY A 222 5.74 18.96 -7.65
CA GLY A 222 5.92 19.01 -6.19
C GLY A 222 6.20 17.65 -5.54
N GLY A 223 6.17 16.55 -6.30
CA GLY A 223 6.62 15.22 -5.86
C GLY A 223 5.87 14.69 -4.63
N LEU A 224 6.61 14.25 -3.61
CA LEU A 224 6.00 13.67 -2.41
C LEU A 224 5.12 14.64 -1.61
N ARG A 225 5.37 15.95 -1.70
CA ARG A 225 4.49 16.96 -1.07
C ARG A 225 3.09 16.91 -1.69
N GLU A 226 3.02 16.93 -3.01
CA GLU A 226 1.74 16.82 -3.74
C GLU A 226 1.07 15.46 -3.49
N TYR A 227 1.87 14.40 -3.32
CA TYR A 227 1.32 13.09 -2.98
C TYR A 227 0.58 13.11 -1.64
N VAL A 228 1.20 13.66 -0.59
CA VAL A 228 0.56 13.79 0.73
C VAL A 228 -0.65 14.72 0.67
N GLN A 229 -0.58 15.82 -0.10
CA GLN A 229 -1.75 16.69 -0.33
C GLN A 229 -2.90 15.92 -0.97
N ALA A 230 -2.63 15.11 -2.00
CA ALA A 230 -3.63 14.27 -2.65
C ALA A 230 -4.22 13.20 -1.70
N MET A 231 -3.41 12.62 -0.79
CA MET A 231 -3.89 11.71 0.25
C MET A 231 -4.83 12.39 1.25
N ASN A 232 -4.70 13.71 1.41
CA ASN A 232 -5.45 14.50 2.39
C ASN A 232 -6.56 15.36 1.78
N GLU A 233 -6.83 15.24 0.48
CA GLU A 233 -7.83 16.05 -0.23
C GLU A 233 -9.23 16.06 0.45
N LYS A 234 -9.59 14.96 1.10
CA LYS A 234 -10.88 14.78 1.80
C LYS A 234 -10.77 14.84 3.33
N LYS A 235 -9.64 15.30 3.87
CA LYS A 235 -9.36 15.38 5.31
C LYS A 235 -9.03 16.84 5.68
N GLU A 236 -9.28 17.22 6.93
CA GLU A 236 -8.89 18.53 7.44
C GLU A 236 -7.48 18.45 8.04
N ALA A 237 -6.53 19.15 7.42
CA ALA A 237 -5.16 19.21 7.91
C ALA A 237 -5.07 20.10 9.16
N ILE A 238 -4.32 19.68 10.19
CA ILE A 238 -4.12 20.48 11.41
C ILE A 238 -3.01 21.53 11.27
N HIS A 239 -2.30 21.53 10.16
CA HIS A 239 -1.32 22.54 9.72
C HIS A 239 -1.30 22.63 8.20
N GLU A 240 -1.08 23.83 7.64
CA GLU A 240 -1.21 24.10 6.21
C GLU A 240 -0.14 23.37 5.37
N GLU A 241 1.12 23.48 5.79
CA GLU A 241 2.24 22.96 5.00
C GLU A 241 2.46 21.47 5.21
N VAL A 242 2.72 20.74 4.11
CA VAL A 242 3.27 19.39 4.17
C VAL A 242 4.74 19.48 4.56
N LEU A 243 5.10 18.86 5.68
CA LEU A 243 6.48 18.76 6.14
C LEU A 243 7.27 17.90 5.15
N HIS A 244 8.45 18.37 4.76
CA HIS A 244 9.29 17.70 3.77
C HIS A 244 10.71 17.55 4.30
N VAL A 245 11.16 16.32 4.43
CA VAL A 245 12.48 15.95 4.90
C VAL A 245 13.26 15.36 3.72
N LEU A 246 14.40 15.93 3.44
CA LEU A 246 15.37 15.45 2.47
C LEU A 246 16.73 15.28 3.13
N GLY A 247 17.39 14.17 2.82
CA GLY A 247 18.75 13.93 3.29
C GLY A 247 19.37 12.72 2.66
N SER A 248 20.67 12.60 2.79
CA SER A 248 21.43 11.42 2.38
C SER A 248 22.47 11.05 3.41
N LYS A 249 22.85 9.79 3.40
CA LYS A 249 23.93 9.26 4.25
C LYS A 249 24.62 8.11 3.55
N MET A 250 25.93 8.03 3.73
CA MET A 250 26.70 6.89 3.25
C MET A 250 26.34 5.64 4.06
N GLY A 251 25.86 4.62 3.35
CA GLY A 251 25.61 3.27 3.85
C GLY A 251 26.72 2.30 3.43
N ASP A 252 26.54 1.02 3.74
CA ASP A 252 27.53 -0.04 3.48
C ASP A 252 27.79 -0.27 1.96
N LYS A 253 26.78 -0.03 1.12
CA LYS A 253 26.81 -0.26 -0.33
C LYS A 253 26.86 1.02 -1.17
N GLY A 254 26.90 2.19 -0.55
CA GLY A 254 26.93 3.50 -1.18
C GLY A 254 25.99 4.48 -0.52
N GLU A 255 25.78 5.63 -1.17
CA GLU A 255 24.93 6.68 -0.62
C GLU A 255 23.45 6.32 -0.66
N VAL A 256 22.78 6.43 0.48
CA VAL A 256 21.34 6.21 0.65
C VAL A 256 20.65 7.56 0.77
N PHE A 257 19.72 7.84 -0.14
CA PHE A 257 18.89 9.04 -0.12
C PHE A 257 17.56 8.74 0.56
N VAL A 258 17.13 9.65 1.41
CA VAL A 258 15.88 9.58 2.16
C VAL A 258 15.05 10.81 1.86
N GLU A 259 13.82 10.60 1.43
CA GLU A 259 12.83 11.63 1.23
C GLU A 259 11.55 11.24 1.98
N VAL A 260 11.06 12.14 2.83
CA VAL A 260 9.83 11.94 3.59
C VAL A 260 8.96 13.18 3.48
N ALA A 261 7.71 13.00 3.09
CA ALA A 261 6.68 14.02 3.19
C ALA A 261 5.62 13.56 4.19
N LEU A 262 5.17 14.46 5.07
CA LEU A 262 4.25 14.10 6.13
C LEU A 262 3.36 15.29 6.54
N GLN A 263 2.12 14.99 6.91
CA GLN A 263 1.15 15.97 7.40
C GLN A 263 0.17 15.29 8.36
N TRP A 264 -0.16 15.96 9.45
CA TRP A 264 -1.22 15.50 10.35
C TRP A 264 -2.57 16.11 9.98
N THR A 265 -3.61 15.29 10.11
CA THR A 265 -4.99 15.64 9.81
C THR A 265 -5.87 15.37 11.02
N ASP A 266 -7.14 15.72 10.94
CA ASP A 266 -8.16 15.41 11.94
C ASP A 266 -8.52 13.91 12.04
N ALA A 267 -8.08 13.08 11.08
CA ALA A 267 -8.34 11.64 11.04
C ALA A 267 -7.81 10.91 12.30
N TYR A 268 -8.35 9.71 12.55
CA TYR A 268 -7.99 8.85 13.69
C TYR A 268 -7.01 7.74 13.33
N SER A 269 -6.85 7.43 12.05
CA SER A 269 -5.94 6.40 11.56
C SER A 269 -4.72 6.99 10.87
N GLU A 270 -3.58 6.30 10.96
CA GLU A 270 -2.41 6.61 10.16
C GLU A 270 -2.57 6.11 8.71
N SER A 271 -2.00 6.82 7.75
CA SER A 271 -1.87 6.41 6.36
C SER A 271 -0.43 6.64 5.91
N VAL A 272 0.38 5.58 5.90
CA VAL A 272 1.80 5.67 5.56
C VAL A 272 2.11 4.81 4.35
N HIS A 273 2.63 5.43 3.30
CA HIS A 273 3.08 4.76 2.09
C HIS A 273 4.60 4.68 2.05
N CYS A 274 5.12 3.49 1.79
CA CYS A 274 6.55 3.19 1.86
C CYS A 274 7.08 2.78 0.48
N PHE A 275 8.23 3.36 0.10
CA PHE A 275 8.84 3.10 -1.20
C PHE A 275 10.35 2.92 -1.09
N THR A 276 10.89 2.01 -1.90
CA THR A 276 12.32 1.80 -2.08
C THR A 276 12.60 1.76 -3.57
N ASN A 277 13.42 2.67 -4.10
CA ASN A 277 13.74 2.77 -5.53
C ASN A 277 12.48 2.71 -6.40
N ILE A 278 11.45 3.55 -6.11
CA ILE A 278 10.14 3.59 -6.76
C ILE A 278 9.18 2.41 -6.48
N ILE A 279 9.67 1.32 -5.89
CA ILE A 279 8.87 0.14 -5.62
C ILE A 279 8.05 0.36 -4.34
N HIS A 280 6.75 0.11 -4.42
CA HIS A 280 5.87 0.17 -3.26
C HIS A 280 6.09 -1.02 -2.33
N ASN A 281 6.46 -0.74 -1.09
CA ASN A 281 6.63 -1.75 -0.05
C ASN A 281 5.35 -1.80 0.82
N ALA A 282 4.38 -2.60 0.39
CA ALA A 282 3.06 -2.67 1.04
C ALA A 282 3.15 -3.08 2.53
N ASP A 283 4.10 -3.98 2.87
CA ASP A 283 4.37 -4.44 4.23
C ASP A 283 5.41 -3.57 4.95
N GLY A 284 5.75 -2.39 4.38
CA GLY A 284 6.74 -1.47 4.93
C GLY A 284 8.14 -2.06 4.97
N GLY A 285 8.78 -2.01 6.14
CA GLY A 285 10.13 -2.52 6.37
C GLY A 285 10.98 -1.60 7.23
N THR A 286 12.31 -1.69 7.08
CA THR A 286 13.28 -0.96 7.92
C THR A 286 13.14 0.55 7.80
N HIS A 287 12.79 1.11 6.65
CA HIS A 287 12.51 2.54 6.47
C HIS A 287 11.27 3.00 7.25
N LEU A 288 10.19 2.19 7.28
CA LEU A 288 9.01 2.48 8.10
C LEU A 288 9.35 2.42 9.60
N SER A 289 10.13 1.42 10.01
CA SER A 289 10.60 1.29 11.40
C SER A 289 11.41 2.51 11.82
N GLY A 290 12.33 2.97 10.98
CA GLY A 290 13.12 4.18 11.22
C GLY A 290 12.26 5.44 11.32
N LEU A 291 11.25 5.59 10.44
CA LEU A 291 10.30 6.70 10.49
C LEU A 291 9.48 6.67 11.79
N LYS A 292 8.90 5.51 12.15
CA LYS A 292 8.11 5.37 13.39
C LYS A 292 8.93 5.67 14.65
N SER A 293 10.17 5.20 14.72
CA SER A 293 11.10 5.48 15.82
C SER A 293 11.43 6.97 15.91
N SER A 294 11.79 7.59 14.77
CA SER A 294 12.15 9.01 14.73
C SER A 294 11.00 9.92 15.15
N LEU A 295 9.79 9.69 14.61
CA LEU A 295 8.60 10.47 14.99
C LEU A 295 8.33 10.37 16.49
N THR A 296 8.37 9.16 17.04
CA THR A 296 8.14 8.93 18.47
C THR A 296 9.16 9.66 19.33
N ARG A 297 10.43 9.59 18.95
CA ARG A 297 11.52 10.24 19.69
C ARG A 297 11.44 11.75 19.57
N THR A 298 11.36 12.30 18.36
CA THR A 298 11.40 13.76 18.13
C THR A 298 10.21 14.46 18.78
N VAL A 299 8.98 13.94 18.61
CA VAL A 299 7.79 14.55 19.20
C VAL A 299 7.84 14.52 20.73
N ASN A 300 8.24 13.40 21.35
CA ASN A 300 8.37 13.31 22.81
C ASN A 300 9.48 14.25 23.34
N THR A 301 10.64 14.31 22.68
CA THR A 301 11.73 15.19 23.07
C THR A 301 11.28 16.65 23.04
N TYR A 302 10.63 17.08 21.97
CA TYR A 302 10.10 18.44 21.84
C TYR A 302 9.03 18.72 22.88
N ALA A 303 8.06 17.82 23.06
CA ALA A 303 6.98 17.97 24.03
C ALA A 303 7.46 18.08 25.48
N GLN A 304 8.51 17.33 25.85
CA GLN A 304 9.16 17.40 27.16
C GLN A 304 9.93 18.72 27.33
N SER A 305 10.78 19.11 26.36
CA SER A 305 11.56 20.36 26.42
C SER A 305 10.66 21.60 26.58
N ARG A 306 9.51 21.61 25.89
CA ARG A 306 8.53 22.71 25.93
C ARG A 306 7.46 22.54 27.03
N LYS A 307 7.54 21.48 27.88
CA LYS A 307 6.59 21.19 28.96
C LYS A 307 5.13 21.08 28.50
N LEU A 308 4.90 20.51 27.33
CA LEU A 308 3.56 20.37 26.73
C LEU A 308 2.80 19.13 27.23
N LEU A 309 3.47 18.18 27.86
CA LEU A 309 2.91 16.93 28.39
C LEU A 309 2.20 17.13 29.73
N LYS A 310 1.08 17.89 29.75
CA LYS A 310 0.29 18.08 30.97
C LYS A 310 -0.42 16.77 31.36
N ASN A 311 -0.01 16.16 32.51
CA ASN A 311 -0.59 14.93 33.07
C ASN A 311 -0.42 13.66 32.18
N VAL A 312 0.53 13.66 31.25
CA VAL A 312 0.93 12.51 30.45
C VAL A 312 2.43 12.34 30.60
N SER A 313 2.91 11.14 30.90
CA SER A 313 4.36 10.90 31.10
C SER A 313 5.12 10.86 29.78
N ASN A 314 4.61 10.07 28.82
CA ASN A 314 5.13 9.93 27.46
C ASN A 314 3.98 9.62 26.50
N LEU A 315 4.12 10.05 25.25
CA LEU A 315 3.22 9.70 24.15
C LEU A 315 3.70 8.38 23.52
N SER A 316 2.78 7.46 23.25
CA SER A 316 3.10 6.27 22.47
C SER A 316 3.29 6.61 21.01
N GLY A 317 3.94 5.72 20.24
CA GLY A 317 4.08 5.89 18.81
C GLY A 317 2.72 6.02 18.11
N ASP A 318 1.72 5.27 18.55
CA ASP A 318 0.37 5.29 17.98
C ASP A 318 -0.36 6.62 18.26
N ASP A 319 -0.21 7.17 19.49
CA ASP A 319 -0.76 8.50 19.82
C ASP A 319 -0.19 9.59 18.90
N ILE A 320 1.11 9.50 18.58
CA ILE A 320 1.81 10.48 17.73
C ILE A 320 1.41 10.35 16.27
N ARG A 321 1.15 9.12 15.81
CA ARG A 321 0.81 8.85 14.42
C ARG A 321 -0.69 8.91 14.13
N GLU A 322 -1.52 9.14 15.14
CA GLU A 322 -2.96 9.36 14.91
C GLU A 322 -3.19 10.53 13.96
N GLY A 323 -3.88 10.27 12.85
CA GLY A 323 -4.15 11.25 11.79
C GLY A 323 -2.95 11.57 10.90
N LEU A 324 -1.85 10.86 11.02
CA LEU A 324 -0.67 11.04 10.17
C LEU A 324 -0.92 10.51 8.76
N SER A 325 -0.71 11.34 7.76
CA SER A 325 -0.50 10.94 6.37
C SER A 325 0.97 11.17 6.02
N ALA A 326 1.65 10.12 5.58
CA ALA A 326 3.08 10.21 5.26
C ALA A 326 3.45 9.34 4.06
N VAL A 327 4.45 9.80 3.33
CA VAL A 327 5.13 9.01 2.29
C VAL A 327 6.61 8.99 2.64
N VAL A 328 7.18 7.80 2.74
CA VAL A 328 8.63 7.60 2.90
C VAL A 328 9.17 6.92 1.67
N SER A 329 10.12 7.57 1.01
CA SER A 329 10.83 7.07 -0.17
C SER A 329 12.31 7.04 0.12
N ILE A 330 12.94 5.91 -0.14
CA ILE A 330 14.39 5.80 -0.10
C ILE A 330 14.93 5.40 -1.46
N LYS A 331 16.12 5.89 -1.79
CA LYS A 331 16.92 5.43 -2.92
C LYS A 331 18.17 4.76 -2.36
N HIS A 332 18.32 3.48 -2.64
CA HIS A 332 19.39 2.63 -2.12
C HIS A 332 20.07 1.89 -3.28
N PRO A 333 21.41 1.86 -3.35
CA PRO A 333 22.12 1.21 -4.47
C PRO A 333 21.85 -0.29 -4.58
N ASP A 334 21.74 -0.98 -3.45
CA ASP A 334 21.57 -2.46 -3.40
C ASP A 334 20.64 -2.85 -2.23
N PRO A 335 19.31 -2.60 -2.34
CA PRO A 335 18.35 -2.92 -1.29
C PRO A 335 18.01 -4.40 -1.28
N SER A 336 17.82 -4.98 -0.09
CA SER A 336 17.36 -6.35 0.11
C SER A 336 15.89 -6.38 0.54
N PHE A 337 15.13 -7.33 -0.01
CA PHE A 337 13.72 -7.53 0.25
C PHE A 337 13.44 -8.94 0.78
N ASN A 338 12.29 -9.13 1.43
CA ASN A 338 11.86 -10.42 1.97
C ASN A 338 11.45 -11.43 0.89
N ALA A 339 11.01 -10.97 -0.29
CA ALA A 339 10.51 -11.79 -1.39
C ALA A 339 10.70 -11.09 -2.75
N GLN A 340 10.51 -11.82 -3.84
CA GLN A 340 10.60 -11.28 -5.21
C GLN A 340 9.56 -10.17 -5.48
N THR A 341 8.41 -10.21 -4.84
CA THR A 341 7.38 -9.16 -4.90
C THR A 341 7.80 -7.83 -4.24
N LYS A 342 8.95 -7.82 -3.54
CA LYS A 342 9.54 -6.65 -2.90
C LYS A 342 8.60 -5.92 -1.92
N SER A 343 7.66 -6.66 -1.30
CA SER A 343 6.63 -6.08 -0.43
C SER A 343 7.20 -5.48 0.86
N LYS A 344 8.36 -5.98 1.34
CA LYS A 344 8.98 -5.51 2.57
C LYS A 344 10.49 -5.32 2.42
N LEU A 345 10.97 -4.13 2.76
CA LEU A 345 12.42 -3.84 2.82
C LEU A 345 13.03 -4.43 4.08
N VAL A 346 14.15 -5.17 3.94
CA VAL A 346 14.86 -5.81 5.06
C VAL A 346 16.30 -5.35 5.26
N THR A 347 16.80 -4.42 4.45
CA THR A 347 18.13 -3.82 4.58
C THR A 347 18.26 -3.13 5.94
N SER A 348 19.04 -3.69 6.86
CA SER A 348 19.07 -3.33 8.27
C SER A 348 19.54 -1.89 8.54
N GLU A 349 20.57 -1.40 7.82
CA GLU A 349 21.15 -0.07 8.00
C GLU A 349 20.16 1.07 7.74
N VAL A 350 19.16 0.83 6.87
CA VAL A 350 18.18 1.85 6.46
C VAL A 350 17.38 2.39 7.64
N SER A 351 17.05 1.55 8.62
CA SER A 351 16.31 2.01 9.81
C SER A 351 17.05 3.12 10.57
N GLY A 352 18.35 2.92 10.81
CA GLY A 352 19.17 3.91 11.50
C GLY A 352 19.42 5.18 10.65
N ILE A 353 19.56 5.03 9.34
CA ILE A 353 19.76 6.16 8.43
C ILE A 353 18.50 7.05 8.40
N VAL A 354 17.32 6.45 8.22
CA VAL A 354 16.05 7.17 8.22
C VAL A 354 15.80 7.82 9.58
N GLU A 355 16.01 7.08 10.69
CA GLU A 355 15.84 7.62 12.04
C GLU A 355 16.69 8.85 12.27
N GLN A 356 17.96 8.82 11.89
CA GLN A 356 18.86 9.96 12.09
C GLN A 356 18.42 11.16 11.26
N ILE A 357 18.22 10.99 9.94
CA ILE A 357 17.88 12.10 9.04
C ILE A 357 16.55 12.75 9.46
N VAL A 358 15.54 11.93 9.78
CA VAL A 358 14.22 12.46 10.17
C VAL A 358 14.30 13.14 11.55
N ASN A 359 15.03 12.58 12.53
CA ASN A 359 15.21 13.23 13.84
C ASN A 359 15.83 14.61 13.70
N ASP A 360 16.90 14.73 12.92
CA ASP A 360 17.64 15.97 12.77
C ASP A 360 16.76 17.04 12.07
N LYS A 361 16.17 16.67 10.92
CA LYS A 361 15.38 17.60 10.10
C LYS A 361 14.04 17.96 10.71
N LEU A 362 13.33 17.01 11.30
CA LEU A 362 12.06 17.27 11.97
C LEU A 362 12.29 18.06 13.28
N GLY A 363 13.39 17.80 13.99
CA GLY A 363 13.78 18.59 15.15
C GLY A 363 14.06 20.05 14.80
N GLU A 364 14.85 20.32 13.74
CA GLU A 364 15.08 21.66 13.19
C GLU A 364 13.74 22.34 12.84
N TYR A 365 12.89 21.63 12.11
CA TYR A 365 11.58 22.17 11.68
C TYR A 365 10.69 22.56 12.87
N PHE A 366 10.65 21.76 13.94
CA PHE A 366 9.86 22.04 15.13
C PHE A 366 10.34 23.26 15.91
N GLU A 367 11.65 23.50 15.93
CA GLU A 367 12.23 24.71 16.55
C GLU A 367 11.91 25.98 15.72
N GLU A 368 11.89 25.85 14.39
CA GLU A 368 11.55 26.95 13.48
C GLU A 368 10.03 27.22 13.43
N ASN A 369 9.20 26.19 13.63
CA ASN A 369 7.74 26.24 13.51
C ASN A 369 7.01 25.80 14.78
N PRO A 370 7.18 26.51 15.90
CA PRO A 370 6.69 26.07 17.21
C PRO A 370 5.15 26.00 17.29
N SER A 371 4.41 26.72 16.48
CA SER A 371 2.95 26.63 16.39
C SER A 371 2.49 25.28 15.82
N VAL A 372 3.13 24.84 14.73
CA VAL A 372 2.86 23.55 14.08
C VAL A 372 3.24 22.41 15.02
N ALA A 373 4.43 22.45 15.58
CA ALA A 373 4.89 21.44 16.53
C ALA A 373 3.96 21.32 17.74
N LYS A 374 3.46 22.45 18.26
CA LYS A 374 2.50 22.47 19.35
C LYS A 374 1.16 21.81 18.96
N SER A 375 0.62 22.11 17.78
CA SER A 375 -0.62 21.50 17.28
C SER A 375 -0.50 19.97 17.14
N ILE A 376 0.64 19.48 16.63
CA ILE A 376 0.93 18.05 16.53
C ILE A 376 0.99 17.40 17.92
N VAL A 377 1.71 18.02 18.88
CA VAL A 377 1.79 17.51 20.26
C VAL A 377 0.41 17.51 20.93
N GLU A 378 -0.39 18.59 20.75
CA GLU A 378 -1.73 18.68 21.32
C GLU A 378 -2.67 17.60 20.80
N LYS A 379 -2.60 17.27 19.49
CA LYS A 379 -3.34 16.15 18.91
C LYS A 379 -2.90 14.82 19.53
N ALA A 380 -1.60 14.56 19.60
CA ALA A 380 -1.07 13.33 20.19
C ALA A 380 -1.43 13.18 21.70
N VAL A 381 -1.44 14.28 22.46
CA VAL A 381 -1.91 14.31 23.87
C VAL A 381 -3.40 13.99 23.95
N LEU A 382 -4.21 14.49 23.00
CA LEU A 382 -5.63 14.18 22.94
C LEU A 382 -5.87 12.69 22.64
N ALA A 383 -5.15 12.12 21.66
CA ALA A 383 -5.17 10.71 21.34
C ALA A 383 -4.79 9.82 22.54
N SER A 384 -3.70 10.17 23.23
CA SER A 384 -3.25 9.45 24.42
C SER A 384 -4.30 9.45 25.53
N LYS A 385 -4.93 10.60 25.80
CA LYS A 385 -6.02 10.70 26.79
C LYS A 385 -7.25 9.89 26.39
N ALA A 386 -7.61 9.90 25.12
CA ALA A 386 -8.72 9.13 24.58
C ALA A 386 -8.47 7.62 24.76
N ARG A 387 -7.28 7.14 24.40
CA ARG A 387 -6.85 5.75 24.57
C ARG A 387 -6.85 5.35 26.06
N GLU A 388 -6.31 6.19 26.95
CA GLU A 388 -6.32 5.92 28.39
C GLU A 388 -7.74 5.85 28.96
N ALA A 389 -8.62 6.76 28.54
CA ALA A 389 -10.03 6.75 28.94
C ALA A 389 -10.75 5.47 28.46
N ALA A 390 -10.51 5.05 27.23
CA ALA A 390 -11.05 3.81 26.69
C ALA A 390 -10.56 2.59 27.46
N ARG A 391 -9.26 2.54 27.83
CA ARG A 391 -8.70 1.47 28.67
C ARG A 391 -9.32 1.43 30.06
N LYS A 392 -9.42 2.59 30.73
CA LYS A 392 -10.09 2.68 32.05
C LYS A 392 -11.56 2.24 31.99
N ALA A 393 -12.29 2.60 30.95
CA ALA A 393 -13.67 2.18 30.76
C ALA A 393 -13.79 0.66 30.58
N ARG A 394 -12.89 0.06 29.78
CA ARG A 394 -12.79 -1.40 29.62
C ARG A 394 -12.49 -2.10 30.95
N ASP A 395 -11.50 -1.61 31.71
CA ASP A 395 -11.14 -2.17 33.01
C ASP A 395 -12.29 -2.08 34.00
N LEU A 396 -13.04 -0.97 34.02
CA LEU A 396 -14.25 -0.83 34.85
C LEU A 396 -15.35 -1.79 34.46
N THR A 397 -15.56 -2.00 33.17
CA THR A 397 -16.55 -2.96 32.64
C THR A 397 -16.17 -4.39 33.00
N ARG A 398 -14.86 -4.73 32.86
CA ARG A 398 -14.31 -6.04 33.24
C ARG A 398 -14.41 -6.30 34.75
N ARG A 399 -14.08 -5.30 35.60
CA ARG A 399 -14.22 -5.42 37.06
C ARG A 399 -15.68 -5.58 37.50
N LYS A 400 -16.62 -4.86 36.89
CA LYS A 400 -18.04 -5.03 37.15
C LYS A 400 -18.54 -6.41 36.71
N GLY A 401 -18.09 -6.91 35.57
CA GLY A 401 -18.46 -8.25 35.08
C GLY A 401 -17.94 -9.38 35.97
N VAL A 402 -16.78 -9.22 36.60
CA VAL A 402 -16.20 -10.18 37.57
C VAL A 402 -16.91 -10.10 38.93
N LEU A 403 -17.44 -8.93 39.32
CA LEU A 403 -18.14 -8.73 40.59
C LEU A 403 -19.65 -9.08 40.53
N GLU A 404 -20.28 -9.06 39.34
CA GLU A 404 -21.71 -9.29 39.15
C GLU A 404 -22.01 -10.60 38.36
N GLY A 405 -21.12 -11.59 38.35
CA GLY A 405 -21.35 -12.90 37.71
C GLY A 405 -21.88 -12.77 36.28
N GLY A 406 -20.99 -12.74 35.33
CA GLY A 406 -21.09 -12.77 33.85
C GLY A 406 -22.43 -12.91 33.15
N GLY A 407 -23.43 -12.09 33.47
CA GLY A 407 -24.76 -12.12 32.82
C GLY A 407 -24.89 -11.10 31.71
N LEU A 408 -25.59 -11.49 30.65
CA LEU A 408 -26.05 -10.59 29.59
C LEU A 408 -26.91 -9.44 30.18
N PRO A 409 -27.00 -8.27 29.51
CA PRO A 409 -27.84 -7.19 29.98
C PRO A 409 -29.25 -7.69 30.32
N GLY A 410 -29.76 -7.44 31.52
CA GLY A 410 -31.05 -7.97 31.97
C GLY A 410 -32.28 -7.59 31.11
N GLN A 411 -32.09 -6.64 30.19
CA GLN A 411 -33.11 -6.23 29.22
C GLN A 411 -32.95 -6.93 27.86
N LEU A 412 -31.80 -7.58 27.59
CA LEU A 412 -31.60 -8.36 26.37
C LEU A 412 -32.46 -9.62 26.41
N ALA A 413 -33.38 -9.76 25.48
CA ALA A 413 -34.03 -11.02 25.21
C ALA A 413 -33.20 -11.78 24.18
N ASP A 414 -32.27 -12.58 24.67
CA ASP A 414 -31.32 -13.31 23.81
C ASP A 414 -32.00 -14.44 23.02
N CYS A 415 -31.32 -14.90 21.95
CA CYS A 415 -31.70 -16.07 21.15
C CYS A 415 -31.08 -17.35 21.71
N GLN A 416 -31.60 -18.49 21.28
CA GLN A 416 -31.15 -19.82 21.73
C GLN A 416 -29.93 -20.33 20.95
N SER A 417 -29.85 -20.00 19.65
CA SER A 417 -28.70 -20.35 18.82
C SER A 417 -27.47 -19.59 19.29
N ARG A 418 -26.31 -20.21 19.17
CA ARG A 418 -25.00 -19.61 19.41
C ARG A 418 -24.18 -19.46 18.14
N ASP A 419 -24.76 -19.83 17.00
CA ASP A 419 -24.15 -19.62 15.69
C ASP A 419 -24.41 -18.18 15.23
N PRO A 420 -23.39 -17.33 15.17
CA PRO A 420 -23.56 -15.93 14.77
C PRO A 420 -24.20 -15.77 13.40
N GLU A 421 -23.91 -16.65 12.44
CA GLU A 421 -24.42 -16.55 11.07
C GLU A 421 -25.96 -16.68 11.02
N GLU A 422 -26.55 -17.46 11.94
CA GLU A 422 -28.00 -17.61 12.05
C GLU A 422 -28.66 -16.53 12.92
N CYS A 423 -27.88 -15.85 13.79
CA CYS A 423 -28.41 -14.96 14.83
C CYS A 423 -28.56 -13.51 14.33
N GLU A 424 -29.68 -12.90 14.71
CA GLU A 424 -30.02 -11.51 14.41
C GLU A 424 -30.29 -10.75 15.72
N LEU A 425 -29.70 -9.55 15.87
CA LEU A 425 -29.98 -8.66 16.98
C LEU A 425 -30.88 -7.49 16.52
N TYR A 426 -32.07 -7.39 17.11
CA TYR A 426 -32.98 -6.28 16.93
C TYR A 426 -32.75 -5.24 18.02
N ILE A 427 -32.28 -4.07 17.66
CA ILE A 427 -32.16 -2.91 18.55
C ILE A 427 -33.45 -2.08 18.39
N VAL A 428 -34.23 -1.98 19.45
CA VAL A 428 -35.60 -1.43 19.41
C VAL A 428 -35.68 -0.21 20.30
N GLU A 429 -36.33 0.87 19.80
CA GLU A 429 -36.58 2.06 20.57
C GLU A 429 -37.69 1.85 21.62
N GLY A 430 -37.30 1.97 22.89
CA GLY A 430 -38.22 1.90 24.02
C GLY A 430 -38.64 0.49 24.46
N GLU A 431 -39.11 0.41 25.68
CA GLU A 431 -39.55 -0.86 26.30
C GLU A 431 -40.89 -1.37 25.74
N SER A 432 -41.75 -0.48 25.28
CA SER A 432 -43.06 -0.83 24.72
C SER A 432 -42.91 -1.58 23.41
N ALA A 433 -42.16 -1.02 22.46
CA ALA A 433 -41.84 -1.69 21.19
C ALA A 433 -40.98 -2.93 21.41
N GLY A 434 -40.06 -2.87 22.38
CA GLY A 434 -39.25 -4.02 22.80
C GLY A 434 -40.10 -5.18 23.32
N GLY A 435 -41.19 -4.91 24.05
CA GLY A 435 -42.14 -5.92 24.53
C GLY A 435 -42.87 -6.63 23.38
N SER A 436 -43.36 -5.86 22.40
CA SER A 436 -44.01 -6.39 21.21
C SER A 436 -43.04 -7.22 20.36
N ALA A 437 -41.82 -6.72 20.13
CA ALA A 437 -40.77 -7.44 19.39
C ALA A 437 -40.36 -8.75 20.09
N LYS A 438 -40.21 -8.74 21.42
CA LYS A 438 -39.93 -9.95 22.22
C LYS A 438 -41.00 -11.03 22.07
N THR A 439 -42.25 -10.64 21.93
CA THR A 439 -43.36 -11.57 21.80
C THR A 439 -43.43 -12.18 20.40
N ALA A 440 -43.13 -11.37 19.38
CA ALA A 440 -43.26 -11.75 17.96
C ALA A 440 -42.02 -12.48 17.39
N ARG A 441 -40.83 -12.36 18.05
CA ARG A 441 -39.56 -12.86 17.50
C ARG A 441 -39.50 -14.37 17.40
N ASP A 442 -38.71 -14.89 16.50
CA ASP A 442 -38.21 -16.28 16.57
C ASP A 442 -37.16 -16.39 17.68
N ARG A 443 -37.51 -17.11 18.77
CA ARG A 443 -36.64 -17.30 19.94
C ARG A 443 -35.39 -18.07 19.62
N ARG A 444 -35.36 -18.82 18.53
CA ARG A 444 -34.22 -19.65 18.14
C ARG A 444 -33.07 -18.76 17.65
N THR A 445 -33.36 -17.78 16.79
CA THR A 445 -32.33 -17.02 16.05
C THR A 445 -32.40 -15.53 16.28
N GLN A 446 -33.49 -14.99 16.85
CA GLN A 446 -33.68 -13.55 17.00
C GLN A 446 -33.57 -13.10 18.46
N ALA A 447 -32.66 -12.17 18.69
CA ALA A 447 -32.49 -11.47 19.96
C ALA A 447 -33.07 -10.04 19.87
N VAL A 448 -33.58 -9.51 20.99
CA VAL A 448 -34.15 -8.15 21.07
C VAL A 448 -33.51 -7.39 22.23
N LEU A 449 -32.95 -6.23 21.92
CA LEU A 449 -32.38 -5.29 22.88
C LEU A 449 -33.17 -3.97 22.83
N PRO A 450 -34.05 -3.69 23.81
CA PRO A 450 -34.68 -2.38 23.91
C PRO A 450 -33.68 -1.36 24.46
N LEU A 451 -33.61 -0.20 23.83
CA LEU A 451 -32.84 0.95 24.28
C LEU A 451 -33.78 2.09 24.66
N ARG A 452 -33.47 2.80 25.73
CA ARG A 452 -34.36 3.79 26.33
C ARG A 452 -33.94 5.20 25.96
N GLY A 453 -34.85 5.98 25.35
CA GLY A 453 -34.67 7.39 25.05
C GLY A 453 -33.59 7.67 23.99
N LYS A 454 -33.24 8.94 23.84
CA LYS A 454 -32.22 9.39 22.88
C LYS A 454 -30.84 8.83 23.28
N ILE A 455 -30.26 8.04 22.41
CA ILE A 455 -28.93 7.46 22.63
C ILE A 455 -27.89 8.57 22.45
N LEU A 456 -26.84 8.53 23.25
CA LEU A 456 -25.73 9.47 23.16
C LEU A 456 -25.11 9.38 21.74
N ASN A 457 -25.02 10.51 21.05
CA ASN A 457 -24.33 10.61 19.77
C ASN A 457 -22.82 10.45 20.01
N VAL A 458 -22.30 9.25 19.74
CA VAL A 458 -20.90 8.88 19.96
C VAL A 458 -19.99 9.73 19.08
N GLU A 459 -20.39 9.99 17.82
CA GLU A 459 -19.62 10.78 16.85
C GLU A 459 -19.34 12.20 17.38
N ARG A 460 -20.35 12.86 17.95
CA ARG A 460 -20.20 14.18 18.57
C ARG A 460 -19.42 14.16 19.88
N GLN A 461 -19.31 13.01 20.53
CA GLN A 461 -18.68 12.84 21.84
C GLN A 461 -17.31 12.15 21.75
N GLN A 462 -16.74 11.95 20.58
CA GLN A 462 -15.45 11.29 20.37
C GLN A 462 -14.31 11.90 21.22
N ARG A 463 -14.38 13.20 21.50
CA ARG A 463 -13.42 13.89 22.38
C ARG A 463 -13.61 13.58 23.88
N ASN A 464 -14.70 12.91 24.25
CA ASN A 464 -15.01 12.59 25.65
C ASN A 464 -15.45 11.14 25.81
N LEU A 465 -14.54 10.21 25.50
CA LEU A 465 -14.77 8.78 25.57
C LEU A 465 -15.20 8.31 26.96
N THR A 466 -14.76 8.97 28.03
CA THR A 466 -15.23 8.68 29.40
C THR A 466 -16.74 8.81 29.50
N LYS A 467 -17.34 9.83 28.88
CA LYS A 467 -18.78 10.04 28.84
C LYS A 467 -19.50 9.01 27.99
N VAL A 468 -18.88 8.62 26.84
CA VAL A 468 -19.40 7.57 25.96
C VAL A 468 -19.46 6.23 26.72
N PHE A 469 -18.36 5.82 27.32
CA PHE A 469 -18.30 4.53 28.03
C PHE A 469 -18.98 4.53 29.41
N SER A 470 -19.31 5.69 29.98
CA SER A 470 -20.16 5.77 31.18
C SER A 470 -21.65 5.71 30.85
N ASN A 471 -22.04 5.86 29.57
CA ASN A 471 -23.44 5.80 29.16
C ASN A 471 -23.96 4.36 29.21
N GLU A 472 -25.02 4.17 29.98
CA GLU A 472 -25.58 2.83 30.23
C GLU A 472 -26.09 2.14 28.96
N GLN A 473 -26.67 2.89 28.01
CA GLN A 473 -27.19 2.32 26.76
C GLN A 473 -26.04 1.83 25.86
N ILE A 474 -24.97 2.60 25.78
CA ILE A 474 -23.75 2.21 25.04
C ILE A 474 -23.13 0.96 25.66
N GLN A 475 -23.02 0.90 27.00
CA GLN A 475 -22.51 -0.30 27.68
C GLN A 475 -23.37 -1.54 27.40
N ARG A 476 -24.69 -1.38 27.34
CA ARG A 476 -25.62 -2.49 27.02
C ARG A 476 -25.41 -3.01 25.60
N MET A 477 -25.25 -2.10 24.62
CA MET A 477 -24.93 -2.50 23.24
C MET A 477 -23.61 -3.25 23.16
N ILE A 478 -22.54 -2.74 23.76
CA ILE A 478 -21.22 -3.39 23.77
C ILE A 478 -21.30 -4.81 24.35
N ARG A 479 -21.99 -4.98 25.49
CA ARG A 479 -22.16 -6.30 26.12
C ARG A 479 -23.02 -7.24 25.28
N ALA A 480 -24.08 -6.73 24.65
CA ALA A 480 -24.94 -7.54 23.80
C ALA A 480 -24.17 -8.08 22.58
N LEU A 481 -23.37 -7.23 21.94
CA LEU A 481 -22.58 -7.58 20.76
C LEU A 481 -21.45 -8.56 21.08
N GLY A 482 -20.79 -8.41 22.22
CA GLY A 482 -19.76 -9.34 22.69
C GLY A 482 -18.40 -9.21 22.02
N ALA A 483 -18.24 -8.32 21.02
CA ALA A 483 -17.05 -8.20 20.19
C ALA A 483 -15.91 -7.35 20.79
N GLY A 484 -16.05 -6.85 22.00
CA GLY A 484 -15.04 -5.99 22.63
C GLY A 484 -15.11 -4.53 22.13
N VAL A 485 -14.11 -3.71 22.51
CA VAL A 485 -14.02 -2.29 22.14
C VAL A 485 -12.55 -1.87 22.07
N GLY A 486 -12.12 -1.23 20.99
CA GLY A 486 -10.76 -0.70 20.79
C GLY A 486 -10.10 -1.23 19.52
N ASN A 487 -8.94 -0.70 19.17
CA ASN A 487 -8.25 -0.97 17.91
C ASN A 487 -6.92 -1.74 18.08
N GLU A 488 -6.52 -2.10 19.30
CA GLU A 488 -5.23 -2.77 19.54
C GLU A 488 -5.43 -4.29 19.59
N GLU A 489 -4.83 -5.01 18.65
CA GLU A 489 -4.92 -6.48 18.50
C GLU A 489 -4.32 -7.25 19.70
N GLU A 490 -3.43 -6.63 20.49
CA GLU A 490 -2.77 -7.26 21.64
C GLU A 490 -3.51 -7.08 22.99
N ASP A 491 -4.58 -6.27 23.04
CA ASP A 491 -5.33 -6.04 24.27
C ASP A 491 -6.42 -7.10 24.47
N GLU A 492 -6.40 -7.80 25.60
CA GLU A 492 -7.55 -8.62 26.05
C GLU A 492 -8.81 -7.74 26.17
N GLY A 493 -9.67 -7.72 25.16
CA GLY A 493 -10.89 -6.89 25.06
C GLY A 493 -10.90 -5.92 23.89
N ALA A 494 -9.90 -5.97 23.00
CA ALA A 494 -9.94 -5.33 21.69
C ALA A 494 -11.17 -5.76 20.88
N PHE A 495 -11.57 -4.92 19.95
CA PHE A 495 -12.64 -5.27 19.02
C PHE A 495 -12.18 -6.42 18.13
N ASP A 496 -12.93 -7.51 18.19
CA ASP A 496 -12.69 -8.71 17.43
C ASP A 496 -14.00 -9.10 16.72
N PRO A 497 -14.09 -8.92 15.41
CA PRO A 497 -15.31 -9.23 14.65
C PRO A 497 -15.68 -10.71 14.70
N GLU A 498 -14.72 -11.63 14.95
CA GLU A 498 -15.00 -13.06 15.08
C GLU A 498 -15.73 -13.40 16.38
N LYS A 499 -15.70 -12.50 17.38
CA LYS A 499 -16.45 -12.63 18.64
C LYS A 499 -17.86 -12.03 18.59
N LEU A 500 -18.27 -11.48 17.47
CA LEU A 500 -19.65 -11.00 17.30
C LEU A 500 -20.64 -12.14 17.51
N ARG A 501 -21.64 -11.87 18.33
CA ARG A 501 -22.67 -12.88 18.68
C ARG A 501 -23.80 -12.95 17.66
N TYR A 502 -23.88 -12.00 16.73
CA TYR A 502 -24.95 -11.87 15.76
C TYR A 502 -24.40 -11.50 14.39
N GLY A 503 -24.79 -12.24 13.36
CA GLY A 503 -24.43 -11.97 11.97
C GLY A 503 -25.17 -10.78 11.36
N LYS A 504 -26.33 -10.39 11.97
CA LYS A 504 -27.07 -9.22 11.53
C LYS A 504 -27.50 -8.37 12.73
N ILE A 505 -27.41 -7.04 12.56
CA ILE A 505 -27.93 -6.04 13.50
C ILE A 505 -29.01 -5.25 12.77
N ILE A 506 -30.23 -5.29 13.31
CA ILE A 506 -31.41 -4.65 12.74
C ILE A 506 -31.86 -3.53 13.69
N ILE A 507 -31.87 -2.31 13.19
CA ILE A 507 -32.28 -1.12 13.96
C ILE A 507 -33.75 -0.84 13.65
N MET A 508 -34.56 -0.75 14.72
CA MET A 508 -35.98 -0.47 14.65
C MET A 508 -36.29 0.76 15.50
N THR A 509 -36.41 1.90 14.85
CA THR A 509 -36.73 3.20 15.49
C THR A 509 -38.04 3.75 14.94
N ASP A 510 -38.61 4.75 15.61
CA ASP A 510 -39.75 5.51 15.10
C ASP A 510 -39.33 6.31 13.85
N ALA A 511 -40.25 6.51 12.92
CA ALA A 511 -40.02 7.26 11.67
C ALA A 511 -40.08 8.76 11.88
N ASP A 512 -39.34 9.30 12.83
CA ASP A 512 -39.23 10.71 13.10
C ASP A 512 -37.79 11.24 13.00
N ILE A 513 -37.58 12.56 13.19
CA ILE A 513 -36.26 13.20 13.08
C ILE A 513 -35.28 12.70 14.16
N ASP A 514 -35.79 12.21 15.26
CA ASP A 514 -35.02 11.75 16.41
C ASP A 514 -34.76 10.22 16.41
N GLY A 515 -35.47 9.48 15.55
CA GLY A 515 -35.46 8.03 15.42
C GLY A 515 -34.40 7.41 14.50
#